data_98b3571ae33200c7d45eeee038980cf4
#
_entry.id   98b3571ae33200c7d45eeee038980cf4
#
_cell.length_a   1.000
_cell.length_b   1.000
_cell.length_c   1.000
_cell.angle_alpha   90.00
_cell.angle_beta   90.00
_cell.angle_gamma   90.00
#
_symmetry.space_group_name_H-M   'P 1'
#
loop_
_entity.id
_entity.type
_entity.pdbx_description
1 polymer ?
#
loop_
_entity_poly.entity_id
_entity_poly.type
_entity_poly.pdbx_seq_one_letter_code
_entity_poly.pdbx_strand_id
1 'polypeptide(L)'
;MIHISRIAVLVATVALAAAACGSPAATGTPAAPTLAPASHAAPSAASSTAAAIAPSTAPTTAATVAPTEGATSAPTPVASVAVVATIPPELLLFAGKLVICSDMPYPPQEYFDANGNPIGSDIEIGQAIATRLGLQAEIVNSYFDSIIPALTGGKCDAIISAMNITADRLTQLDMIPYFQAGQAFLVQKGNPSNIQTTTDLCGKTVAVESATTMLDYLSGTSAFKGAGLPKICADAGLPAVTAKPFGKDPDALAALQAGTADAYFSDLPVVIGYANAQPDAFEVAPVPQIEPALEGIGVAKPADTSQAHSGIYDAVKTALLATISDGSYQAILAKYLVDSGAITPDVVESGQLPASSSSP
;
A
#
# COMPACT_ATOMS: atom_id res chain seq x y z
N MET A 1 -25.64 54.21 33.65
CA MET A 1 -26.87 54.16 32.86
C MET A 1 -26.80 52.88 32.05
N ILE A 2 -27.61 51.89 32.44
CA ILE A 2 -27.57 50.52 31.95
C ILE A 2 -28.67 50.41 30.87
N HIS A 3 -28.28 49.96 29.67
CA HIS A 3 -29.28 49.60 28.63
C HIS A 3 -29.25 48.10 28.42
N ILE A 4 -30.26 47.42 28.89
CA ILE A 4 -30.55 46.02 28.70
C ILE A 4 -31.45 45.92 27.48
N SER A 5 -30.99 45.33 26.38
CA SER A 5 -31.83 44.95 25.24
C SER A 5 -32.25 43.49 25.36
N ARG A 6 -33.55 43.28 25.42
CA ARG A 6 -34.22 41.97 25.46
C ARG A 6 -34.32 41.42 24.03
N ILE A 7 -33.83 40.24 23.80
CA ILE A 7 -34.05 39.46 22.55
C ILE A 7 -35.19 38.47 22.83
N ALA A 8 -36.26 38.59 22.07
CA ALA A 8 -37.42 37.71 22.11
C ALA A 8 -37.14 36.39 21.38
N VAL A 9 -37.40 35.29 22.04
CA VAL A 9 -37.34 33.92 21.46
C VAL A 9 -38.71 33.63 20.82
N LEU A 10 -38.70 33.39 19.51
CA LEU A 10 -39.89 32.93 18.76
C LEU A 10 -39.87 31.40 18.74
N VAL A 11 -40.83 30.78 19.40
CA VAL A 11 -41.09 29.34 19.36
C VAL A 11 -42.06 29.06 18.23
N ALA A 12 -41.65 28.37 17.17
CA ALA A 12 -42.51 27.88 16.11
C ALA A 12 -42.89 26.42 16.41
N THR A 13 -44.17 26.21 16.72
CA THR A 13 -44.79 24.89 16.86
C THR A 13 -45.18 24.35 15.49
N VAL A 14 -44.66 23.21 15.09
CA VAL A 14 -45.11 22.47 13.89
C VAL A 14 -46.10 21.40 14.33
N ALA A 15 -47.33 21.49 13.82
CA ALA A 15 -48.39 20.52 14.05
C ALA A 15 -48.20 19.25 13.18
N LEU A 16 -48.30 18.07 13.81
CA LEU A 16 -48.43 16.78 13.13
C LEU A 16 -49.86 16.61 12.61
N ALA A 17 -50.02 16.40 11.30
CA ALA A 17 -51.25 15.86 10.74
C ALA A 17 -51.03 14.37 10.42
N ALA A 18 -51.77 13.51 11.15
CA ALA A 18 -51.89 12.10 10.83
C ALA A 18 -52.99 11.90 9.80
N ALA A 19 -52.71 11.26 8.69
CA ALA A 19 -53.71 10.73 7.77
C ALA A 19 -53.50 9.23 7.61
N ALA A 20 -54.54 8.51 7.99
CA ALA A 20 -54.62 7.04 7.97
C ALA A 20 -55.22 6.51 6.66
N CYS A 21 -54.92 5.23 6.38
CA CYS A 21 -55.68 4.25 5.60
C CYS A 21 -55.56 4.22 4.08
N GLY A 22 -55.05 3.05 3.63
CA GLY A 22 -55.28 2.57 2.28
C GLY A 22 -54.31 1.47 1.88
N SER A 23 -54.54 0.20 2.32
CA SER A 23 -53.92 -0.96 1.63
C SER A 23 -54.70 -1.28 0.36
N PRO A 24 -54.03 -1.69 -0.71
CA PRO A 24 -54.54 -2.80 -1.49
C PRO A 24 -53.52 -3.93 -1.68
N ALA A 25 -54.08 -5.06 -1.80
CA ALA A 25 -53.68 -6.44 -1.96
C ALA A 25 -52.40 -6.77 -2.78
N ALA A 26 -51.85 -7.88 -2.35
CA ALA A 26 -50.78 -8.67 -2.94
C ALA A 26 -50.97 -8.99 -4.43
N THR A 27 -49.88 -8.85 -5.21
CA THR A 27 -49.69 -9.64 -6.43
C THR A 27 -48.20 -9.94 -6.61
N GLY A 28 -47.87 -11.23 -6.63
CA GLY A 28 -46.88 -11.83 -7.49
C GLY A 28 -45.38 -11.56 -7.17
N THR A 29 -44.79 -12.42 -6.35
CA THR A 29 -43.34 -12.62 -6.31
C THR A 29 -42.89 -13.28 -7.63
N PRO A 30 -41.93 -12.69 -8.38
CA PRO A 30 -41.25 -13.44 -9.43
C PRO A 30 -40.27 -14.45 -8.82
N ALA A 31 -40.35 -15.70 -9.20
CA ALA A 31 -39.44 -16.76 -8.82
C ALA A 31 -38.02 -16.44 -9.32
N ALA A 32 -37.03 -16.66 -8.46
CA ALA A 32 -35.62 -16.63 -8.81
C ALA A 32 -35.31 -17.76 -9.82
N PRO A 33 -34.46 -17.51 -10.85
CA PRO A 33 -34.01 -18.56 -11.73
C PRO A 33 -33.04 -19.48 -10.99
N THR A 34 -33.38 -20.76 -10.91
CA THR A 34 -32.53 -21.83 -10.41
C THR A 34 -31.42 -22.08 -11.43
N LEU A 35 -30.18 -21.77 -11.07
CA LEU A 35 -29.01 -22.15 -11.85
C LEU A 35 -28.74 -23.64 -11.63
N ALA A 36 -28.81 -24.44 -12.69
CA ALA A 36 -28.39 -25.83 -12.72
C ALA A 36 -26.85 -25.90 -12.56
N PRO A 37 -26.31 -26.94 -11.87
CA PRO A 37 -24.86 -27.07 -11.72
C PRO A 37 -24.23 -27.45 -13.07
N ALA A 38 -23.22 -26.66 -13.48
CA ALA A 38 -22.38 -26.95 -14.62
C ALA A 38 -21.51 -28.19 -14.33
N SER A 39 -21.69 -29.24 -15.14
CA SER A 39 -20.86 -30.43 -15.14
C SER A 39 -19.46 -30.09 -15.65
N HIS A 40 -18.46 -30.19 -14.79
CA HIS A 40 -17.05 -30.13 -15.20
C HIS A 40 -16.65 -31.44 -15.86
N ALA A 41 -16.49 -31.44 -17.18
CA ALA A 41 -15.83 -32.49 -17.91
C ALA A 41 -14.33 -32.44 -17.66
N ALA A 42 -13.73 -33.52 -17.16
CA ALA A 42 -12.30 -33.66 -16.98
C ALA A 42 -11.59 -33.74 -18.35
N PRO A 43 -10.40 -33.12 -18.51
CA PRO A 43 -9.60 -33.31 -19.71
C PRO A 43 -8.95 -34.69 -19.72
N SER A 44 -9.14 -35.42 -20.83
CA SER A 44 -8.55 -36.69 -21.15
C SER A 44 -7.02 -36.60 -21.25
N ALA A 45 -6.34 -37.50 -20.52
CA ALA A 45 -4.89 -37.59 -20.56
C ALA A 45 -4.45 -38.17 -21.94
N ALA A 46 -3.67 -37.40 -22.68
CA ALA A 46 -2.96 -37.89 -23.86
C ALA A 46 -1.69 -38.62 -23.43
N SER A 47 -1.63 -39.93 -23.72
CA SER A 47 -0.43 -40.72 -23.52
C SER A 47 0.65 -40.35 -24.52
N SER A 48 1.79 -39.87 -24.01
CA SER A 48 3.02 -39.65 -24.76
C SER A 48 3.89 -40.90 -24.65
N THR A 49 4.09 -41.61 -25.78
CA THR A 49 5.01 -42.72 -25.92
C THR A 49 6.46 -42.28 -25.80
N ALA A 50 7.16 -42.75 -24.77
CA ALA A 50 8.59 -42.59 -24.62
C ALA A 50 9.35 -43.51 -25.55
N ALA A 51 10.17 -42.95 -26.43
CA ALA A 51 11.16 -43.68 -27.23
C ALA A 51 12.38 -44.04 -26.36
N ALA A 52 12.70 -45.30 -26.23
CA ALA A 52 13.86 -45.80 -25.54
C ALA A 52 15.15 -45.54 -26.37
N ILE A 53 16.11 -44.86 -25.80
CA ILE A 53 17.45 -44.72 -26.33
C ILE A 53 18.36 -45.72 -25.59
N ALA A 54 19.00 -46.60 -26.33
CA ALA A 54 19.93 -47.63 -25.84
C ALA A 54 21.25 -46.99 -25.28
N PRO A 55 21.87 -47.58 -24.25
CA PRO A 55 23.12 -47.09 -23.73
C PRO A 55 24.33 -47.53 -24.59
N SER A 56 25.13 -46.55 -25.02
CA SER A 56 26.43 -46.80 -25.64
C SER A 56 27.48 -46.94 -24.53
N THR A 57 28.09 -48.12 -24.43
CA THR A 57 29.19 -48.42 -23.54
C THR A 57 30.52 -48.06 -24.20
N ALA A 58 31.27 -47.10 -23.69
CA ALA A 58 32.69 -46.95 -23.93
C ALA A 58 33.43 -46.98 -22.59
N PRO A 59 34.55 -47.66 -22.46
CA PRO A 59 35.29 -47.79 -21.21
C PRO A 59 36.14 -46.55 -20.98
N THR A 60 35.89 -45.82 -19.91
CA THR A 60 36.76 -44.73 -19.44
C THR A 60 37.61 -45.25 -18.29
N THR A 61 38.94 -45.23 -18.48
CA THR A 61 39.96 -45.53 -17.49
C THR A 61 39.82 -44.62 -16.25
N ALA A 62 39.69 -45.25 -15.09
CA ALA A 62 39.65 -44.58 -13.81
C ALA A 62 41.03 -43.99 -13.45
N ALA A 63 41.11 -42.68 -13.37
CA ALA A 63 42.23 -42.01 -12.69
C ALA A 63 41.82 -41.88 -11.20
N THR A 64 42.60 -42.54 -10.35
CA THR A 64 42.48 -42.48 -8.89
C THR A 64 42.95 -41.09 -8.44
N VAL A 65 42.02 -40.22 -8.07
CA VAL A 65 42.32 -38.94 -7.40
C VAL A 65 42.22 -39.19 -5.89
N ALA A 66 43.31 -38.92 -5.16
CA ALA A 66 43.34 -38.99 -3.70
C ALA A 66 42.31 -37.99 -3.09
N PRO A 67 41.66 -38.33 -1.98
CA PRO A 67 40.75 -37.40 -1.33
C PRO A 67 41.53 -36.24 -0.72
N THR A 68 41.39 -35.06 -1.28
CA THR A 68 41.77 -33.79 -0.62
C THR A 68 40.74 -33.56 0.48
N GLU A 69 41.17 -33.62 1.75
CA GLU A 69 40.34 -33.18 2.87
C GLU A 69 39.93 -31.73 2.65
N GLY A 70 38.69 -31.55 2.26
CA GLY A 70 38.05 -30.23 2.20
C GLY A 70 37.94 -29.67 3.60
N ALA A 71 38.67 -28.60 3.89
CA ALA A 71 38.49 -27.83 5.09
C ALA A 71 37.03 -27.38 5.14
N THR A 72 36.24 -27.98 6.03
CA THR A 72 34.89 -27.52 6.36
C THR A 72 35.05 -26.16 7.05
N SER A 73 34.87 -25.08 6.32
CA SER A 73 34.75 -23.75 6.89
C SER A 73 33.56 -23.78 7.85
N ALA A 74 33.81 -23.59 9.14
CA ALA A 74 32.75 -23.42 10.13
C ALA A 74 31.83 -22.27 9.67
N PRO A 75 30.51 -22.40 9.83
CA PRO A 75 29.61 -21.31 9.50
C PRO A 75 30.00 -20.06 10.30
N THR A 76 30.29 -18.98 9.59
CA THR A 76 30.51 -17.68 10.22
C THR A 76 29.32 -17.38 11.12
N PRO A 77 29.50 -17.08 12.41
CA PRO A 77 28.37 -16.76 13.28
C PRO A 77 27.64 -15.56 12.68
N VAL A 78 26.37 -15.74 12.36
CA VAL A 78 25.49 -14.64 11.98
C VAL A 78 25.45 -13.73 13.21
N ALA A 79 25.94 -12.50 13.06
CA ALA A 79 25.93 -11.53 14.15
C ALA A 79 24.46 -11.37 14.61
N SER A 80 24.20 -11.67 15.88
CA SER A 80 22.85 -11.47 16.42
C SER A 80 22.54 -9.98 16.41
N VAL A 81 21.42 -9.61 15.78
CA VAL A 81 20.93 -8.22 15.79
C VAL A 81 20.64 -7.84 17.24
N ALA A 82 21.23 -6.75 17.73
CA ALA A 82 21.00 -6.28 19.09
C ALA A 82 19.57 -5.75 19.25
N VAL A 83 18.92 -6.08 20.35
CA VAL A 83 17.67 -5.46 20.79
C VAL A 83 18.00 -4.04 21.25
N VAL A 84 17.35 -3.03 20.65
CA VAL A 84 17.64 -1.60 20.90
C VAL A 84 16.57 -0.90 21.74
N ALA A 85 15.36 -1.45 21.74
CA ALA A 85 14.23 -0.97 22.56
C ALA A 85 13.29 -2.15 22.83
N THR A 86 12.39 -1.99 23.80
CA THR A 86 11.37 -3.00 24.14
C THR A 86 10.00 -2.34 24.22
N ILE A 87 8.96 -3.09 23.84
CA ILE A 87 7.57 -2.70 24.02
C ILE A 87 7.02 -3.49 25.20
N PRO A 88 6.40 -2.85 26.22
CA PRO A 88 5.72 -3.54 27.28
C PRO A 88 4.68 -4.52 26.71
N PRO A 89 4.67 -5.80 27.18
CA PRO A 89 3.80 -6.82 26.60
C PRO A 89 2.30 -6.48 26.61
N GLU A 90 1.87 -5.65 27.57
CA GLU A 90 0.48 -5.18 27.71
C GLU A 90 0.07 -4.17 26.63
N LEU A 91 1.02 -3.60 25.89
CA LEU A 91 0.74 -2.72 24.76
C LEU A 91 0.65 -3.47 23.43
N LEU A 92 1.02 -4.76 23.40
CA LEU A 92 0.99 -5.59 22.20
C LEU A 92 -0.27 -6.46 22.19
N LEU A 93 -0.81 -6.70 21.01
CA LEU A 93 -1.92 -7.64 20.80
C LEU A 93 -1.55 -9.05 21.26
N PHE A 94 -0.33 -9.47 20.96
CA PHE A 94 0.21 -10.77 21.37
C PHE A 94 1.63 -10.60 21.92
N ALA A 95 1.85 -11.09 23.13
CA ALA A 95 3.18 -11.04 23.74
C ALA A 95 4.23 -11.71 22.83
N GLY A 96 5.35 -11.02 22.60
CA GLY A 96 6.44 -11.50 21.76
C GLY A 96 6.25 -11.29 20.26
N LYS A 97 5.16 -10.66 19.82
CA LYS A 97 4.89 -10.37 18.41
C LYS A 97 4.64 -8.88 18.19
N LEU A 98 5.04 -8.39 17.02
CA LEU A 98 4.59 -7.13 16.46
C LEU A 98 3.66 -7.46 15.28
N VAL A 99 2.37 -7.23 15.47
CA VAL A 99 1.36 -7.47 14.42
C VAL A 99 1.29 -6.25 13.52
N ILE A 100 1.56 -6.45 12.23
CA ILE A 100 1.65 -5.38 11.22
C ILE A 100 0.55 -5.58 10.19
N CYS A 101 -0.36 -4.61 10.06
CA CYS A 101 -1.32 -4.53 8.96
C CYS A 101 -0.63 -3.97 7.72
N SER A 102 -0.86 -4.61 6.56
CA SER A 102 -0.33 -4.20 5.26
C SER A 102 -1.34 -4.55 4.18
N ASP A 103 -1.52 -3.70 3.18
CA ASP A 103 -2.42 -3.95 2.04
C ASP A 103 -1.67 -4.63 0.90
N MET A 104 -1.85 -5.93 0.78
CA MET A 104 -1.21 -6.72 -0.26
C MET A 104 -2.21 -7.21 -1.31
N PRO A 105 -1.78 -7.28 -2.60
CA PRO A 105 -0.44 -6.97 -3.10
C PRO A 105 -0.30 -5.52 -3.60
N TYR A 106 0.85 -4.88 -3.30
CA TYR A 106 1.28 -3.57 -3.77
C TYR A 106 2.80 -3.59 -4.07
N PRO A 107 3.24 -4.31 -5.12
CA PRO A 107 4.66 -4.51 -5.40
C PRO A 107 5.34 -3.22 -5.88
N PRO A 108 6.60 -2.96 -5.48
CA PRO A 108 7.51 -3.85 -4.76
C PRO A 108 7.53 -3.66 -3.23
N GLN A 109 6.62 -2.86 -2.68
CA GLN A 109 6.62 -2.51 -1.26
C GLN A 109 6.05 -3.63 -0.38
N GLU A 110 4.87 -4.19 -0.72
CA GLU A 110 4.27 -5.32 0.00
C GLU A 110 3.48 -6.23 -0.95
N TYR A 111 3.88 -7.47 -1.04
CA TYR A 111 3.22 -8.43 -1.92
C TYR A 111 3.52 -9.88 -1.50
N PHE A 112 3.01 -10.84 -2.25
CA PHE A 112 3.24 -12.26 -1.97
C PHE A 112 4.23 -12.86 -2.96
N ASP A 113 5.14 -13.69 -2.46
CA ASP A 113 5.98 -14.54 -3.30
C ASP A 113 5.17 -15.68 -3.94
N ALA A 114 5.80 -16.49 -4.78
CA ALA A 114 5.16 -17.63 -5.44
C ALA A 114 4.65 -18.72 -4.45
N ASN A 115 5.09 -18.71 -3.21
CA ASN A 115 4.68 -19.62 -2.15
C ASN A 115 3.57 -19.03 -1.26
N GLY A 116 3.17 -17.77 -1.50
CA GLY A 116 2.20 -17.06 -0.70
C GLY A 116 2.77 -16.41 0.56
N ASN A 117 4.09 -16.29 0.68
CA ASN A 117 4.70 -15.57 1.80
C ASN A 117 4.72 -14.07 1.53
N PRO A 118 4.43 -13.22 2.55
CA PRO A 118 4.57 -11.78 2.42
C PRO A 118 6.05 -11.39 2.25
N ILE A 119 6.32 -10.59 1.23
CA ILE A 119 7.63 -10.02 0.88
C ILE A 119 7.47 -8.58 0.41
N GLY A 120 8.57 -7.86 0.28
CA GLY A 120 8.59 -6.47 -0.16
C GLY A 120 9.39 -5.58 0.81
N SER A 121 9.67 -4.35 0.39
CA SER A 121 10.46 -3.41 1.21
C SER A 121 9.78 -3.14 2.56
N ASP A 122 8.47 -2.93 2.57
CA ASP A 122 7.69 -2.64 3.77
C ASP A 122 7.65 -3.82 4.72
N ILE A 123 7.47 -5.01 4.15
CA ILE A 123 7.47 -6.25 4.92
C ILE A 123 8.83 -6.48 5.60
N GLU A 124 9.93 -6.31 4.85
CA GLU A 124 11.27 -6.55 5.41
C GLU A 124 11.71 -5.44 6.37
N ILE A 125 11.31 -4.18 6.15
CA ILE A 125 11.49 -3.10 7.13
C ILE A 125 10.76 -3.43 8.43
N GLY A 126 9.49 -3.87 8.35
CA GLY A 126 8.71 -4.29 9.50
C GLY A 126 9.35 -5.46 10.26
N GLN A 127 9.86 -6.47 9.54
CA GLN A 127 10.59 -7.60 10.12
C GLN A 127 11.90 -7.17 10.79
N ALA A 128 12.64 -6.24 10.18
CA ALA A 128 13.87 -5.69 10.74
C ALA A 128 13.63 -4.89 12.01
N ILE A 129 12.55 -4.10 12.05
CA ILE A 129 12.09 -3.38 13.24
C ILE A 129 11.71 -4.37 14.35
N ALA A 130 10.84 -5.35 14.06
CA ALA A 130 10.41 -6.33 15.03
C ALA A 130 11.61 -7.08 15.66
N THR A 131 12.58 -7.50 14.83
CA THR A 131 13.80 -8.16 15.29
C THR A 131 14.59 -7.29 16.29
N ARG A 132 14.72 -5.98 16.05
CA ARG A 132 15.40 -5.03 16.94
C ARG A 132 14.63 -4.72 18.21
N LEU A 133 13.34 -5.04 18.22
CA LEU A 133 12.49 -4.97 19.43
C LEU A 133 12.48 -6.31 20.21
N GLY A 134 13.18 -7.34 19.72
CA GLY A 134 13.13 -8.68 20.30
C GLY A 134 11.80 -9.40 20.06
N LEU A 135 11.06 -8.99 19.01
CA LEU A 135 9.74 -9.49 18.65
C LEU A 135 9.78 -10.24 17.31
N GLN A 136 8.77 -11.07 17.08
CA GLN A 136 8.47 -11.66 15.77
C GLN A 136 7.47 -10.78 15.02
N ALA A 137 7.74 -10.45 13.77
CA ALA A 137 6.74 -9.79 12.92
C ALA A 137 5.64 -10.80 12.52
N GLU A 138 4.39 -10.38 12.68
CA GLU A 138 3.21 -11.09 12.14
C GLU A 138 2.51 -10.15 11.16
N ILE A 139 2.47 -10.52 9.87
CA ILE A 139 1.91 -9.67 8.81
C ILE A 139 0.45 -10.07 8.58
N VAL A 140 -0.45 -9.09 8.68
CA VAL A 140 -1.88 -9.24 8.46
C VAL A 140 -2.29 -8.47 7.20
N ASN A 141 -2.75 -9.20 6.18
CA ASN A 141 -3.28 -8.57 4.96
C ASN A 141 -4.61 -7.87 5.26
N SER A 142 -4.71 -6.62 4.89
CA SER A 142 -5.86 -5.74 5.11
C SER A 142 -6.27 -5.06 3.80
N TYR A 143 -7.46 -4.48 3.74
CA TYR A 143 -7.82 -3.52 2.69
C TYR A 143 -7.37 -2.12 3.11
N PHE A 144 -6.83 -1.33 2.18
CA PHE A 144 -6.31 0.00 2.47
C PHE A 144 -7.37 0.95 3.07
N ASP A 145 -8.61 0.89 2.57
CA ASP A 145 -9.73 1.70 3.06
C ASP A 145 -10.14 1.38 4.51
N SER A 146 -9.83 0.20 5.00
CA SER A 146 -10.17 -0.27 6.34
C SER A 146 -8.96 -0.48 7.26
N ILE A 147 -7.73 -0.17 6.78
CA ILE A 147 -6.50 -0.46 7.53
C ILE A 147 -6.36 0.43 8.78
N ILE A 148 -6.74 1.72 8.72
CA ILE A 148 -6.75 2.62 9.89
C ILE A 148 -7.80 2.17 10.91
N PRO A 149 -9.07 1.88 10.53
CA PRO A 149 -10.03 1.22 11.42
C PRO A 149 -9.53 -0.10 12.01
N ALA A 150 -8.75 -0.90 11.27
CA ALA A 150 -8.17 -2.14 11.79
C ALA A 150 -7.16 -1.86 12.92
N LEU A 151 -6.26 -0.89 12.73
CA LEU A 151 -5.30 -0.46 13.77
C LEU A 151 -6.03 0.08 15.00
N THR A 152 -6.91 1.08 14.83
CA THR A 152 -7.63 1.71 15.95
C THR A 152 -8.61 0.76 16.65
N GLY A 153 -9.08 -0.26 15.94
CA GLY A 153 -9.89 -1.35 16.48
C GLY A 153 -9.08 -2.49 17.12
N GLY A 154 -7.74 -2.36 17.22
CA GLY A 154 -6.87 -3.33 17.88
C GLY A 154 -6.75 -4.65 17.12
N LYS A 155 -6.67 -4.64 15.80
CA LYS A 155 -6.39 -5.82 14.96
C LYS A 155 -4.91 -5.94 14.57
N CYS A 156 -4.16 -4.88 14.71
CA CYS A 156 -2.71 -4.84 14.55
C CYS A 156 -2.09 -3.79 15.48
N ASP A 157 -0.79 -3.90 15.73
CA ASP A 157 -0.01 -2.98 16.56
C ASP A 157 0.53 -1.81 15.74
N ALA A 158 0.77 -2.03 14.46
CA ALA A 158 1.28 -1.04 13.52
C ALA A 158 0.72 -1.25 12.10
N ILE A 159 0.77 -0.21 11.28
CA ILE A 159 0.55 -0.25 9.82
C ILE A 159 1.88 0.04 9.14
N ILE A 160 2.30 -0.82 8.20
CA ILE A 160 3.37 -0.52 7.23
C ILE A 160 2.82 -0.94 5.87
N SER A 161 2.46 0.05 5.03
CA SER A 161 1.69 -0.17 3.79
C SER A 161 1.69 1.07 2.90
N ALA A 162 2.86 1.53 2.48
CA ALA A 162 3.04 2.67 1.58
C ALA A 162 2.13 3.88 1.90
N MET A 163 1.81 4.06 3.18
CA MET A 163 0.80 5.02 3.61
C MET A 163 1.37 6.43 3.73
N ASN A 164 0.98 7.34 2.85
CA ASN A 164 1.38 8.75 2.93
C ASN A 164 0.94 9.39 4.25
N ILE A 165 1.82 10.20 4.83
CA ILE A 165 1.52 11.02 6.00
C ILE A 165 0.67 12.21 5.56
N THR A 166 -0.58 12.28 6.05
CA THR A 166 -1.50 13.40 5.79
C THR A 166 -2.02 13.98 7.10
N ALA A 167 -2.48 15.25 7.05
CA ALA A 167 -3.06 15.91 8.22
C ALA A 167 -4.29 15.12 8.76
N ASP A 168 -5.13 14.59 7.87
CA ASP A 168 -6.31 13.84 8.24
C ASP A 168 -5.97 12.51 8.93
N ARG A 169 -4.97 11.78 8.43
CA ARG A 169 -4.47 10.55 9.05
C ARG A 169 -3.85 10.81 10.41
N LEU A 170 -3.09 11.91 10.55
CA LEU A 170 -2.52 12.35 11.83
C LEU A 170 -3.56 12.72 12.88
N THR A 171 -4.82 12.97 12.53
CA THR A 171 -5.89 13.12 13.52
C THR A 171 -6.27 11.80 14.19
N GLN A 172 -6.07 10.67 13.52
CA GLN A 172 -6.53 9.35 13.92
C GLN A 172 -5.43 8.47 14.52
N LEU A 173 -4.19 8.63 14.05
CA LEU A 173 -3.03 7.83 14.43
C LEU A 173 -1.77 8.69 14.49
N ASP A 174 -0.71 8.18 15.13
CA ASP A 174 0.63 8.76 15.03
C ASP A 174 1.38 8.04 13.91
N MET A 175 2.26 8.77 13.19
CA MET A 175 2.98 8.22 12.05
C MET A 175 4.47 8.53 12.15
N ILE A 176 5.30 7.51 11.90
CA ILE A 176 6.76 7.60 11.88
C ILE A 176 7.20 7.54 10.42
N PRO A 177 7.82 8.59 9.85
CA PRO A 177 8.31 8.53 8.48
C PRO A 177 9.31 7.40 8.29
N TYR A 178 9.17 6.63 7.21
CA TYR A 178 10.12 5.56 6.89
C TYR A 178 10.52 5.51 5.42
N PHE A 179 9.77 6.15 4.53
CA PHE A 179 10.02 6.16 3.09
C PHE A 179 9.45 7.44 2.46
N GLN A 180 9.79 7.72 1.21
CA GLN A 180 9.15 8.76 0.41
C GLN A 180 8.88 8.27 -1.01
N ALA A 181 7.73 8.61 -1.57
CA ALA A 181 7.41 8.32 -2.96
C ALA A 181 6.74 9.51 -3.63
N GLY A 182 7.07 9.73 -4.90
CA GLY A 182 6.24 10.51 -5.82
C GLY A 182 5.14 9.61 -6.38
N GLN A 183 4.17 10.20 -7.08
CA GLN A 183 3.07 9.49 -7.69
C GLN A 183 3.11 9.67 -9.21
N ALA A 184 2.71 8.65 -9.96
CA ALA A 184 2.79 8.65 -11.41
C ALA A 184 1.62 7.90 -12.06
N PHE A 185 1.45 8.12 -13.36
CA PHE A 185 0.44 7.47 -14.16
C PHE A 185 1.06 6.35 -15.01
N LEU A 186 0.39 5.21 -15.06
CA LEU A 186 0.66 4.10 -15.97
C LEU A 186 -0.37 4.12 -17.08
N VAL A 187 0.06 3.84 -18.30
CA VAL A 187 -0.81 3.71 -19.47
C VAL A 187 -0.55 2.39 -20.19
N GLN A 188 -1.48 1.95 -21.01
CA GLN A 188 -1.24 0.82 -21.90
C GLN A 188 -0.09 1.15 -22.87
N LYS A 189 0.63 0.11 -23.30
CA LYS A 189 1.75 0.23 -24.23
C LYS A 189 1.36 0.98 -25.49
N GLY A 190 2.18 1.96 -25.87
CA GLY A 190 1.92 2.84 -27.00
C GLY A 190 0.95 3.98 -26.68
N ASN A 191 0.54 4.13 -25.42
CA ASN A 191 -0.26 5.26 -24.91
C ASN A 191 -1.47 5.62 -25.81
N PRO A 192 -2.43 4.67 -26.00
CA PRO A 192 -3.51 4.85 -26.96
C PRO A 192 -4.42 6.05 -26.68
N SER A 193 -4.47 6.49 -25.39
CA SER A 193 -5.23 7.69 -24.99
C SER A 193 -4.45 8.99 -25.17
N ASN A 194 -3.21 8.94 -25.69
CA ASN A 194 -2.31 10.06 -25.93
C ASN A 194 -2.14 11.00 -24.73
N ILE A 195 -1.87 10.42 -23.53
CA ILE A 195 -1.64 11.15 -22.28
C ILE A 195 -0.18 11.56 -22.22
N GLN A 196 0.15 12.82 -22.52
CA GLN A 196 1.50 13.37 -22.56
C GLN A 196 1.71 14.43 -21.47
N THR A 197 0.65 15.09 -21.04
CA THR A 197 0.65 16.16 -20.05
C THR A 197 -0.44 15.91 -19.00
N THR A 198 -0.37 16.62 -17.88
CA THR A 198 -1.41 16.55 -16.83
C THR A 198 -2.81 16.91 -17.36
N THR A 199 -2.90 17.86 -18.30
CA THR A 199 -4.18 18.28 -18.88
C THR A 199 -4.77 17.25 -19.85
N ASP A 200 -3.98 16.31 -20.39
CA ASP A 200 -4.51 15.23 -21.24
C ASP A 200 -5.29 14.19 -20.44
N LEU A 201 -5.17 14.19 -19.11
CA LEU A 201 -6.00 13.39 -18.21
C LEU A 201 -7.43 13.95 -18.05
N CYS A 202 -7.66 15.20 -18.45
CA CYS A 202 -8.98 15.83 -18.38
C CYS A 202 -9.95 15.14 -19.34
N GLY A 203 -11.13 14.78 -18.82
CA GLY A 203 -12.13 13.99 -19.55
C GLY A 203 -11.81 12.49 -19.68
N LYS A 204 -10.64 12.03 -19.17
CA LYS A 204 -10.26 10.61 -19.14
C LYS A 204 -10.79 9.90 -17.92
N THR A 205 -10.84 8.57 -17.98
CA THR A 205 -11.10 7.69 -16.85
C THR A 205 -9.79 7.18 -16.28
N VAL A 206 -9.54 7.45 -14.98
CA VAL A 206 -8.32 7.03 -14.30
C VAL A 206 -8.68 6.04 -13.20
N ALA A 207 -8.13 4.81 -13.31
CA ALA A 207 -8.26 3.78 -12.30
C ALA A 207 -7.30 4.08 -11.13
N VAL A 208 -7.76 3.86 -9.91
CA VAL A 208 -7.04 4.20 -8.68
C VAL A 208 -7.52 3.32 -7.52
N GLU A 209 -6.68 3.06 -6.54
CA GLU A 209 -7.12 2.40 -5.32
C GLU A 209 -7.88 3.38 -4.40
N SER A 210 -8.87 2.84 -3.68
CA SER A 210 -9.73 3.60 -2.76
C SER A 210 -8.97 4.06 -1.51
N ALA A 211 -9.40 5.19 -0.92
CA ALA A 211 -8.86 5.79 0.29
C ALA A 211 -7.37 6.21 0.21
N THR A 212 -6.83 6.30 -1.01
CA THR A 212 -5.46 6.76 -1.26
C THR A 212 -5.40 8.27 -1.50
N THR A 213 -4.22 8.86 -1.34
CA THR A 213 -3.97 10.27 -1.71
C THR A 213 -4.08 10.49 -3.22
N MET A 214 -3.87 9.44 -4.03
CA MET A 214 -4.10 9.46 -5.46
C MET A 214 -5.57 9.68 -5.80
N LEU A 215 -6.49 9.00 -5.10
CA LEU A 215 -7.93 9.26 -5.25
C LEU A 215 -8.30 10.69 -4.84
N ASP A 216 -7.69 11.19 -3.76
CA ASP A 216 -7.89 12.58 -3.31
C ASP A 216 -7.44 13.58 -4.37
N TYR A 217 -6.30 13.35 -5.03
CA TYR A 217 -5.83 14.19 -6.14
C TYR A 217 -6.78 14.17 -7.33
N LEU A 218 -7.29 12.99 -7.72
CA LEU A 218 -8.25 12.85 -8.82
C LEU A 218 -9.62 13.44 -8.50
N SER A 219 -10.01 13.46 -7.22
CA SER A 219 -11.32 13.95 -6.75
C SER A 219 -11.31 15.41 -6.32
N GLY A 220 -10.13 16.00 -6.15
CA GLY A 220 -9.96 17.38 -5.66
C GLY A 220 -10.31 17.56 -4.19
N THR A 221 -10.23 16.47 -3.40
CA THR A 221 -10.44 16.52 -1.94
C THR A 221 -9.20 17.01 -1.20
N SER A 222 -9.35 17.41 0.05
CA SER A 222 -8.45 18.29 0.79
C SER A 222 -7.13 17.69 1.27
N ALA A 223 -6.91 16.38 1.13
CA ALA A 223 -5.67 15.74 1.58
C ALA A 223 -4.44 16.18 0.76
N PHE A 224 -4.67 16.71 -0.42
CA PHE A 224 -3.60 17.23 -1.29
C PHE A 224 -3.34 18.71 -1.00
N LYS A 225 -2.08 19.05 -0.69
CA LYS A 225 -1.63 20.45 -0.54
C LYS A 225 -1.54 21.14 -1.92
N GLY A 226 -2.62 21.19 -2.68
CA GLY A 226 -2.57 21.78 -4.01
C GLY A 226 -3.91 21.72 -4.72
N ALA A 227 -3.93 22.19 -5.97
CA ALA A 227 -5.06 22.01 -6.83
C ALA A 227 -5.05 20.56 -7.31
N GLY A 228 -5.99 19.73 -6.87
CA GLY A 228 -6.23 18.42 -7.46
C GLY A 228 -6.55 18.53 -8.95
N LEU A 229 -6.53 17.41 -9.65
CA LEU A 229 -6.73 17.36 -11.11
C LEU A 229 -8.04 18.00 -11.58
N PRO A 230 -9.18 17.93 -10.85
CA PRO A 230 -10.41 18.63 -11.25
C PRO A 230 -10.23 20.15 -11.40
N LYS A 231 -9.43 20.78 -10.51
CA LYS A 231 -9.17 22.22 -10.63
C LYS A 231 -8.26 22.52 -11.82
N ILE A 232 -7.26 21.70 -12.08
CA ILE A 232 -6.37 21.85 -13.26
C ILE A 232 -7.20 21.79 -14.55
N CYS A 233 -8.13 20.84 -14.64
CA CYS A 233 -9.02 20.70 -15.78
C CYS A 233 -9.96 21.90 -15.93
N ALA A 234 -10.54 22.37 -14.82
CA ALA A 234 -11.44 23.52 -14.83
C ALA A 234 -10.72 24.81 -15.26
N ASP A 235 -9.51 25.06 -14.76
CA ASP A 235 -8.68 26.22 -15.12
C ASP A 235 -8.28 26.18 -16.61
N ALA A 236 -8.14 24.97 -17.18
CA ALA A 236 -7.88 24.77 -18.61
C ALA A 236 -9.14 24.81 -19.48
N GLY A 237 -10.33 24.92 -18.89
CA GLY A 237 -11.62 24.88 -19.62
C GLY A 237 -11.93 23.51 -20.20
N LEU A 238 -11.38 22.44 -19.63
CA LEU A 238 -11.52 21.05 -20.09
C LEU A 238 -12.51 20.28 -19.19
N PRO A 239 -13.09 19.15 -19.69
CA PRO A 239 -13.94 18.28 -18.89
C PRO A 239 -13.19 17.74 -17.68
N ALA A 240 -13.89 17.52 -16.55
CA ALA A 240 -13.27 16.91 -15.37
C ALA A 240 -12.79 15.47 -15.66
N VAL A 241 -11.74 15.03 -14.97
CA VAL A 241 -11.31 13.63 -14.94
C VAL A 241 -12.39 12.79 -14.27
N THR A 242 -12.54 11.54 -14.69
CA THR A 242 -13.37 10.53 -14.02
C THR A 242 -12.47 9.61 -13.20
N ALA A 243 -12.47 9.77 -11.88
CA ALA A 243 -11.81 8.81 -10.99
C ALA A 243 -12.65 7.52 -10.94
N LYS A 244 -11.99 6.36 -11.10
CA LYS A 244 -12.60 5.04 -11.01
C LYS A 244 -11.92 4.26 -9.87
N PRO A 245 -12.46 4.34 -8.63
CA PRO A 245 -11.84 3.70 -7.48
C PRO A 245 -12.11 2.20 -7.43
N PHE A 246 -11.13 1.46 -6.88
CA PHE A 246 -11.17 0.02 -6.65
C PHE A 246 -10.76 -0.28 -5.21
N GLY A 247 -11.22 -1.41 -4.67
CA GLY A 247 -10.91 -1.81 -3.30
C GLY A 247 -9.50 -2.38 -3.12
N LYS A 248 -8.83 -2.72 -4.21
CA LYS A 248 -7.45 -3.24 -4.25
C LYS A 248 -6.71 -2.71 -5.47
N ASP A 249 -5.41 -2.48 -5.31
CA ASP A 249 -4.52 -2.00 -6.36
C ASP A 249 -4.53 -2.87 -7.64
N PRO A 250 -4.45 -4.20 -7.59
CA PRO A 250 -4.50 -5.03 -8.80
C PRO A 250 -5.80 -4.93 -9.59
N ASP A 251 -6.92 -4.61 -8.95
CA ASP A 251 -8.20 -4.42 -9.63
C ASP A 251 -8.18 -3.11 -10.45
N ALA A 252 -7.51 -2.06 -9.92
CA ALA A 252 -7.29 -0.82 -10.64
C ALA A 252 -6.37 -1.05 -11.86
N LEU A 253 -5.27 -1.78 -11.69
CA LEU A 253 -4.39 -2.17 -12.79
C LEU A 253 -5.14 -3.01 -13.86
N ALA A 254 -5.97 -3.97 -13.42
CA ALA A 254 -6.78 -4.78 -14.34
C ALA A 254 -7.76 -3.94 -15.16
N ALA A 255 -8.29 -2.85 -14.61
CA ALA A 255 -9.16 -1.93 -15.34
C ALA A 255 -8.40 -1.19 -16.46
N LEU A 256 -7.14 -0.81 -16.23
CA LEU A 256 -6.25 -0.28 -17.27
C LEU A 256 -5.99 -1.35 -18.34
N GLN A 257 -5.62 -2.56 -17.93
CA GLN A 257 -5.31 -3.66 -18.84
C GLN A 257 -6.51 -4.02 -19.74
N ALA A 258 -7.72 -3.99 -19.19
CA ALA A 258 -8.95 -4.25 -19.93
C ALA A 258 -9.41 -3.07 -20.82
N GLY A 259 -8.72 -1.92 -20.81
CA GLY A 259 -9.11 -0.71 -21.52
C GLY A 259 -10.39 -0.05 -21.00
N THR A 260 -10.81 -0.36 -19.77
CA THR A 260 -11.95 0.28 -19.09
C THR A 260 -11.56 1.52 -18.29
N ALA A 261 -10.26 1.82 -18.24
CA ALA A 261 -9.65 3.05 -17.80
C ALA A 261 -8.57 3.45 -18.82
N ASP A 262 -8.36 4.75 -18.99
CA ASP A 262 -7.36 5.34 -19.89
C ASP A 262 -5.96 5.35 -19.25
N ALA A 263 -5.92 5.46 -17.93
CA ALA A 263 -4.71 5.43 -17.11
C ALA A 263 -4.98 4.76 -15.76
N TYR A 264 -3.90 4.32 -15.12
CA TYR A 264 -3.85 3.88 -13.73
C TYR A 264 -2.94 4.84 -12.97
N PHE A 265 -3.27 5.17 -11.72
CA PHE A 265 -2.55 6.14 -10.91
C PHE A 265 -2.17 5.54 -9.56
N SER A 266 -0.86 5.54 -9.25
CA SER A 266 -0.31 4.94 -8.03
C SER A 266 1.03 5.58 -7.67
N ASP A 267 1.67 5.08 -6.60
CA ASP A 267 3.02 5.51 -6.26
C ASP A 267 4.02 5.11 -7.33
N LEU A 268 5.01 5.96 -7.56
CA LEU A 268 5.99 5.80 -8.64
C LEU A 268 6.72 4.44 -8.60
N PRO A 269 7.16 3.92 -7.45
CA PRO A 269 7.79 2.59 -7.39
C PRO A 269 6.88 1.48 -7.93
N VAL A 270 5.58 1.53 -7.64
CA VAL A 270 4.59 0.56 -8.10
C VAL A 270 4.35 0.68 -9.60
N VAL A 271 4.18 1.90 -10.08
CA VAL A 271 4.03 2.19 -11.52
C VAL A 271 5.23 1.68 -12.32
N ILE A 272 6.46 1.95 -11.85
CA ILE A 272 7.69 1.44 -12.45
C ILE A 272 7.75 -0.09 -12.36
N GLY A 273 7.37 -0.66 -11.21
CA GLY A 273 7.32 -2.10 -11.00
C GLY A 273 6.44 -2.81 -12.03
N TYR A 274 5.23 -2.33 -12.25
CA TYR A 274 4.31 -2.89 -13.25
C TYR A 274 4.79 -2.69 -14.69
N ALA A 275 5.33 -1.50 -15.04
CA ALA A 275 5.88 -1.26 -16.35
C ALA A 275 7.07 -2.19 -16.67
N ASN A 276 7.94 -2.44 -15.69
CA ASN A 276 9.09 -3.34 -15.83
C ASN A 276 8.68 -4.83 -15.88
N ALA A 277 7.67 -5.21 -15.09
CA ALA A 277 7.18 -6.60 -15.06
C ALA A 277 6.40 -6.96 -16.34
N GLN A 278 5.77 -6.00 -17.00
CA GLN A 278 4.93 -6.20 -18.19
C GLN A 278 5.21 -5.13 -19.27
N PRO A 279 6.45 -5.05 -19.82
CA PRO A 279 6.89 -3.98 -20.71
C PRO A 279 6.16 -3.96 -22.07
N ASP A 280 5.54 -5.07 -22.46
CA ASP A 280 4.72 -5.18 -23.67
C ASP A 280 3.27 -4.75 -23.44
N ALA A 281 2.83 -4.66 -22.18
CA ALA A 281 1.47 -4.27 -21.82
C ALA A 281 1.36 -2.82 -21.36
N PHE A 282 2.37 -2.31 -20.65
CA PHE A 282 2.32 -1.02 -19.99
C PHE A 282 3.56 -0.18 -20.21
N GLU A 283 3.40 1.12 -20.01
CA GLU A 283 4.49 2.09 -19.92
C GLU A 283 4.11 3.22 -18.96
N VAL A 284 5.11 3.84 -18.35
CA VAL A 284 4.90 5.04 -17.52
C VAL A 284 4.51 6.19 -18.42
N ALA A 285 3.41 6.87 -18.12
CA ALA A 285 3.02 8.04 -18.89
C ALA A 285 4.05 9.17 -18.72
N PRO A 286 4.38 9.94 -19.78
CA PRO A 286 5.35 11.04 -19.72
C PRO A 286 4.77 12.30 -19.05
N VAL A 287 3.84 12.12 -18.16
CA VAL A 287 3.26 13.17 -17.30
C VAL A 287 4.21 13.43 -16.15
N PRO A 288 4.49 14.69 -15.76
CA PRO A 288 5.29 14.97 -14.58
C PRO A 288 4.74 14.24 -13.35
N GLN A 289 5.63 13.59 -12.61
CA GLN A 289 5.23 12.96 -11.36
C GLN A 289 4.73 14.00 -10.37
N ILE A 290 3.81 13.57 -9.51
CA ILE A 290 3.38 14.37 -8.36
C ILE A 290 4.54 14.40 -7.35
N GLU A 291 4.76 15.55 -6.72
CA GLU A 291 5.82 15.76 -5.72
C GLU A 291 5.87 14.62 -4.69
N PRO A 292 7.08 14.17 -4.31
CA PRO A 292 7.25 13.14 -3.30
C PRO A 292 6.60 13.51 -1.96
N ALA A 293 5.91 12.55 -1.36
CA ALA A 293 5.36 12.65 -0.02
C ALA A 293 5.98 11.58 0.88
N LEU A 294 6.05 11.88 2.19
CA LEU A 294 6.50 10.90 3.18
C LEU A 294 5.44 9.82 3.37
N GLU A 295 5.89 8.58 3.39
CA GLU A 295 5.14 7.42 3.87
C GLU A 295 5.52 7.16 5.33
N GLY A 296 4.54 6.78 6.14
CA GLY A 296 4.71 6.63 7.58
C GLY A 296 4.22 5.29 8.11
N ILE A 297 4.98 4.74 9.07
CA ILE A 297 4.51 3.64 9.90
C ILE A 297 3.43 4.19 10.83
N GLY A 298 2.21 3.71 10.70
CA GLY A 298 1.08 4.12 11.52
C GLY A 298 1.03 3.33 12.82
N VAL A 299 0.82 4.01 13.96
CA VAL A 299 0.57 3.40 15.26
C VAL A 299 -0.59 4.09 15.95
N ALA A 300 -1.30 3.38 16.83
CA ALA A 300 -2.41 3.97 17.56
C ALA A 300 -1.93 5.10 18.47
N LYS A 301 -2.74 6.16 18.59
CA LYS A 301 -2.49 7.23 19.55
C LYS A 301 -2.52 6.70 20.99
N PRO A 302 -1.77 7.33 21.91
CA PRO A 302 -1.81 6.92 23.32
C PRO A 302 -3.23 7.07 23.90
N ALA A 303 -3.62 6.09 24.72
CA ALA A 303 -4.89 6.17 25.46
C ALA A 303 -4.86 7.32 26.49
N ASP A 304 -3.70 7.59 27.07
CA ASP A 304 -3.46 8.75 27.92
C ASP A 304 -3.06 9.96 27.06
N THR A 305 -3.98 10.90 26.90
CA THR A 305 -3.80 12.10 26.08
C THR A 305 -2.77 13.10 26.66
N SER A 306 -2.25 12.85 27.86
CA SER A 306 -1.13 13.63 28.42
C SER A 306 0.22 13.21 27.84
N GLN A 307 0.32 12.04 27.21
CA GLN A 307 1.49 11.56 26.50
C GLN A 307 1.50 12.07 25.06
N ALA A 308 2.67 12.44 24.56
CA ALA A 308 2.82 12.89 23.18
C ALA A 308 2.60 11.72 22.19
N HIS A 309 3.16 10.53 22.51
CA HIS A 309 3.12 9.33 21.70
C HIS A 309 2.95 8.07 22.58
N SER A 310 2.56 6.97 21.95
CA SER A 310 2.48 5.67 22.60
C SER A 310 3.88 5.05 22.80
N GLY A 311 4.02 4.12 23.75
CA GLY A 311 5.26 3.36 23.92
C GLY A 311 5.63 2.51 22.70
N ILE A 312 4.64 2.13 21.86
CA ILE A 312 4.87 1.47 20.56
C ILE A 312 5.56 2.45 19.58
N TYR A 313 5.09 3.69 19.50
CA TYR A 313 5.67 4.72 18.63
C TYR A 313 7.17 4.92 18.93
N ASP A 314 7.51 5.16 20.19
CA ASP A 314 8.90 5.44 20.58
C ASP A 314 9.83 4.25 20.32
N ALA A 315 9.36 3.04 20.61
CA ALA A 315 10.13 1.82 20.37
C ALA A 315 10.33 1.54 18.87
N VAL A 316 9.27 1.65 18.05
CA VAL A 316 9.32 1.45 16.60
C VAL A 316 10.23 2.50 15.94
N LYS A 317 10.13 3.78 16.35
CA LYS A 317 11.00 4.85 15.86
C LYS A 317 12.46 4.56 16.19
N THR A 318 12.77 4.14 17.42
CA THR A 318 14.13 3.79 17.84
C THR A 318 14.68 2.61 17.01
N ALA A 319 13.86 1.57 16.78
CA ALA A 319 14.26 0.41 15.98
C ALA A 319 14.46 0.76 14.50
N LEU A 320 13.63 1.64 13.92
CA LEU A 320 13.81 2.14 12.56
C LEU A 320 15.11 2.92 12.42
N LEU A 321 15.40 3.86 13.34
CA LEU A 321 16.66 4.63 13.34
C LEU A 321 17.89 3.71 13.42
N ALA A 322 17.82 2.64 14.22
CA ALA A 322 18.89 1.65 14.29
C ALA A 322 19.01 0.86 12.97
N THR A 323 17.89 0.55 12.29
CA THR A 323 17.87 -0.13 10.98
C THR A 323 18.49 0.74 9.89
N ILE A 324 18.28 2.05 9.95
CA ILE A 324 18.93 3.03 9.05
C ILE A 324 20.43 3.13 9.37
N SER A 325 20.79 3.23 10.64
CA SER A 325 22.15 3.46 11.09
C SER A 325 23.13 2.32 10.77
N ASP A 326 22.66 1.07 10.83
CA ASP A 326 23.51 -0.11 10.53
C ASP A 326 23.51 -0.51 9.04
N GLY A 327 22.80 0.23 8.19
CA GLY A 327 22.74 0.03 6.73
C GLY A 327 21.77 -1.06 6.26
N SER A 328 21.10 -1.79 7.16
CA SER A 328 20.13 -2.81 6.75
C SER A 328 18.90 -2.22 6.04
N TYR A 329 18.48 -1.02 6.41
CA TYR A 329 17.44 -0.28 5.69
C TYR A 329 17.82 -0.05 4.22
N GLN A 330 19.01 0.47 3.95
CA GLN A 330 19.52 0.67 2.60
C GLN A 330 19.60 -0.63 1.80
N ALA A 331 20.06 -1.70 2.47
CA ALA A 331 20.14 -3.02 1.83
C ALA A 331 18.76 -3.57 1.43
N ILE A 332 17.75 -3.36 2.27
CA ILE A 332 16.36 -3.72 1.96
C ILE A 332 15.86 -2.92 0.76
N LEU A 333 15.99 -1.60 0.78
CA LEU A 333 15.51 -0.76 -0.32
C LEU A 333 16.18 -1.11 -1.66
N ALA A 334 17.50 -1.32 -1.65
CA ALA A 334 18.26 -1.73 -2.83
C ALA A 334 17.83 -3.10 -3.38
N LYS A 335 17.51 -4.05 -2.50
CA LYS A 335 16.98 -5.37 -2.89
C LYS A 335 15.70 -5.27 -3.73
N TYR A 336 14.84 -4.31 -3.40
CA TYR A 336 13.56 -4.09 -4.07
C TYR A 336 13.60 -2.98 -5.12
N LEU A 337 14.79 -2.40 -5.39
CA LEU A 337 15.01 -1.33 -6.38
C LEU A 337 14.20 -0.06 -6.09
N VAL A 338 14.04 0.25 -4.80
CA VAL A 338 13.30 1.43 -4.30
C VAL A 338 14.16 2.38 -3.48
N ASP A 339 15.48 2.28 -3.61
CA ASP A 339 16.47 3.08 -2.87
C ASP A 339 16.33 4.61 -3.10
N SER A 340 15.72 5.01 -4.22
CA SER A 340 15.38 6.43 -4.47
C SER A 340 14.39 7.02 -3.47
N GLY A 341 13.61 6.19 -2.78
CA GLY A 341 12.67 6.58 -1.73
C GLY A 341 13.28 6.59 -0.33
N ALA A 342 14.59 6.32 -0.20
CA ALA A 342 15.28 6.31 1.09
C ALA A 342 15.19 7.67 1.80
N ILE A 343 14.97 7.64 3.12
CA ILE A 343 15.01 8.83 3.97
C ILE A 343 16.19 8.75 4.96
N THR A 344 16.54 9.90 5.50
CA THR A 344 17.63 10.03 6.48
C THR A 344 17.08 10.01 7.93
N PRO A 345 17.94 9.76 8.94
CA PRO A 345 17.54 9.90 10.34
C PRO A 345 16.91 11.26 10.67
N ASP A 346 17.43 12.35 10.07
CA ASP A 346 16.90 13.69 10.29
C ASP A 346 15.43 13.82 9.79
N VAL A 347 15.08 13.15 8.71
CA VAL A 347 13.69 13.12 8.22
C VAL A 347 12.81 12.31 9.16
N VAL A 348 13.29 11.16 9.68
CA VAL A 348 12.56 10.38 10.69
C VAL A 348 12.31 11.21 11.96
N GLU A 349 13.27 12.03 12.37
CA GLU A 349 13.17 12.87 13.56
C GLU A 349 12.28 14.10 13.37
N SER A 350 12.42 14.79 12.23
CA SER A 350 11.70 16.04 11.96
C SER A 350 10.30 15.85 11.38
N GLY A 351 10.03 14.71 10.75
CA GLY A 351 8.80 14.50 9.98
C GLY A 351 8.69 15.37 8.72
N GLN A 352 9.81 15.90 8.22
CA GLN A 352 9.83 16.81 7.08
C GLN A 352 10.88 16.41 6.05
N LEU A 353 10.49 16.42 4.77
CA LEU A 353 11.46 16.33 3.69
C LEU A 353 12.34 17.59 3.67
N PRO A 354 13.63 17.47 3.31
CA PRO A 354 14.47 18.62 3.03
C PRO A 354 13.79 19.52 2.00
N ALA A 355 13.86 20.83 2.19
CA ALA A 355 13.39 21.76 1.16
C ALA A 355 14.06 21.39 -0.17
N SER A 356 13.26 21.12 -1.20
CA SER A 356 13.80 20.85 -2.53
C SER A 356 14.69 22.05 -2.89
N SER A 357 15.99 21.80 -3.08
CA SER A 357 16.86 22.79 -3.69
C SER A 357 16.38 22.97 -5.13
N SER A 358 15.42 23.87 -5.35
CA SER A 358 15.09 24.34 -6.67
C SER A 358 16.37 24.91 -7.27
N SER A 359 17.06 24.07 -8.05
CA SER A 359 18.09 24.59 -8.95
C SER A 359 17.44 25.59 -9.90
N PRO A 360 18.02 26.78 -10.06
CA PRO A 360 17.49 27.83 -10.89
C PRO A 360 17.44 27.47 -12.37
#